data_dfdca1090c5c79a22f7b2fd870ac81c6
#
_entry.id   dfdca1090c5c79a22f7b2fd870ac81c6
#
_cell.length_a   1.000
_cell.length_b   1.000
_cell.length_c   1.000
_cell.angle_alpha   90.00
_cell.angle_beta   90.00
_cell.angle_gamma   90.00
#
_symmetry.space_group_name_H-M   'P 1'
#
loop_
_entity.id
_entity.type
_entity.pdbx_description
1 polymer ?
#
loop_
_entity_poly.entity_id
_entity_poly.type
_entity_poly.pdbx_seq_one_letter_code
_entity_poly.pdbx_strand_id
1 'polypeptide(L)'
;ALWARGVSVHRSCRARRMEARGLRCDDGALVAADEVLWVTQAAAPAWAAASGLAVDEAGFLEVGPTLQSRSHEEVFAAGDVATLTHAPRPRSGVYAVRAGPVLTRNLRAWVRAGRLEDWTPQARALYLVTTGAREAVVVREDLPALAGRWIWRLKDRIDRRFMRRFRELPIMAEDREGSVVAPERGGGRLVAGMRCTGCGSKLGTDTLLAGLTDGVGAGDVAAFEDAAALPGEGGRLQQTLDGFPFPVPDPWLSGRIAAIHALGDVHAMGAEPAGAL
;
A
#
# COMPACT_ATOMS: atom_id res chain seq x y z
N ALA A 1 -34.15 -1.88 -3.01
CA ALA A 1 -33.16 -1.47 -4.04
C ALA A 1 -32.34 -2.66 -4.56
N LEU A 2 -31.70 -3.47 -3.69
CA LEU A 2 -30.87 -4.62 -4.13
C LEU A 2 -31.73 -5.72 -4.78
N TRP A 3 -32.85 -6.10 -4.17
CA TRP A 3 -33.81 -7.07 -4.73
C TRP A 3 -34.28 -6.71 -6.14
N ALA A 4 -34.54 -5.43 -6.39
CA ALA A 4 -34.95 -4.96 -7.72
C ALA A 4 -33.85 -5.10 -8.79
N ARG A 5 -32.64 -5.41 -8.38
CA ARG A 5 -31.45 -5.66 -9.24
C ARG A 5 -31.05 -7.14 -9.28
N GLY A 6 -31.93 -8.04 -8.80
CA GLY A 6 -31.66 -9.48 -8.78
C GLY A 6 -30.64 -9.91 -7.70
N VAL A 7 -30.31 -9.05 -6.73
CA VAL A 7 -29.36 -9.35 -5.67
C VAL A 7 -30.07 -10.02 -4.50
N SER A 8 -29.69 -11.24 -4.17
CA SER A 8 -30.12 -11.94 -2.95
C SER A 8 -29.23 -11.54 -1.77
N VAL A 9 -29.84 -11.20 -0.63
CA VAL A 9 -29.12 -10.81 0.58
C VAL A 9 -29.37 -11.82 1.69
N HIS A 10 -28.32 -12.52 2.11
CA HIS A 10 -28.33 -13.49 3.21
C HIS A 10 -27.79 -12.82 4.48
N ARG A 11 -28.67 -12.33 5.37
CA ARG A 11 -28.27 -11.53 6.53
C ARG A 11 -27.70 -12.36 7.70
N SER A 12 -28.12 -13.61 7.83
CA SER A 12 -27.76 -14.48 8.94
C SER A 12 -26.68 -15.52 8.57
N CYS A 13 -26.07 -15.39 7.41
CA CYS A 13 -25.01 -16.26 6.94
C CYS A 13 -23.64 -15.63 7.20
N ARG A 14 -23.00 -16.05 8.29
CA ARG A 14 -21.59 -15.74 8.49
C ARG A 14 -20.76 -16.75 7.69
N ALA A 15 -20.05 -16.27 6.70
CA ALA A 15 -19.20 -17.07 5.86
C ALA A 15 -18.07 -17.72 6.68
N ARG A 16 -17.95 -19.05 6.61
CA ARG A 16 -16.94 -19.82 7.33
C ARG A 16 -15.85 -20.35 6.43
N ARG A 17 -16.23 -20.94 5.30
CA ARG A 17 -15.27 -21.51 4.34
C ARG A 17 -15.84 -21.56 2.93
N MET A 18 -14.94 -21.56 1.96
CA MET A 18 -15.26 -21.84 0.58
C MET A 18 -15.25 -23.33 0.31
N GLU A 19 -16.23 -23.80 -0.45
CA GLU A 19 -16.33 -25.17 -0.94
C GLU A 19 -16.46 -25.14 -2.48
N ALA A 20 -16.25 -26.26 -3.14
CA ALA A 20 -16.33 -26.35 -4.61
C ALA A 20 -17.69 -25.92 -5.19
N ARG A 21 -18.75 -25.93 -4.40
CA ARG A 21 -20.13 -25.60 -4.82
C ARG A 21 -20.64 -24.23 -4.28
N GLY A 22 -19.79 -23.48 -3.60
CA GLY A 22 -20.17 -22.20 -3.01
C GLY A 22 -19.61 -21.94 -1.61
N LEU A 23 -20.30 -21.12 -0.84
CA LEU A 23 -19.89 -20.62 0.46
C LEU A 23 -20.66 -21.30 1.57
N ARG A 24 -19.96 -21.91 2.53
CA ARG A 24 -20.55 -22.50 3.73
C ARG A 24 -20.66 -21.48 4.85
N CYS A 25 -21.84 -21.32 5.41
CA CYS A 25 -22.13 -20.47 6.54
C CYS A 25 -21.92 -21.21 7.88
N ASP A 26 -21.82 -20.48 9.01
CA ASP A 26 -21.66 -21.04 10.36
C ASP A 26 -22.85 -21.90 10.79
N ASP A 27 -24.04 -21.60 10.32
CA ASP A 27 -25.28 -22.39 10.55
C ASP A 27 -25.37 -23.67 9.71
N GLY A 28 -24.33 -23.95 8.91
CA GLY A 28 -24.27 -25.09 8.01
C GLY A 28 -24.96 -24.89 6.65
N ALA A 29 -25.63 -23.74 6.41
CA ALA A 29 -26.21 -23.44 5.11
C ALA A 29 -25.12 -23.29 4.03
N LEU A 30 -25.45 -23.76 2.81
CA LEU A 30 -24.60 -23.60 1.64
C LEU A 30 -25.24 -22.57 0.70
N VAL A 31 -24.54 -21.46 0.49
CA VAL A 31 -24.89 -20.48 -0.54
C VAL A 31 -24.17 -20.87 -1.82
N ALA A 32 -24.91 -21.39 -2.80
CA ALA A 32 -24.34 -21.81 -4.07
C ALA A 32 -23.79 -20.59 -4.84
N ALA A 33 -22.58 -20.72 -5.36
CA ALA A 33 -21.90 -19.69 -6.14
C ALA A 33 -20.85 -20.33 -7.05
N ASP A 34 -20.75 -19.84 -8.26
CA ASP A 34 -19.71 -20.22 -9.23
C ASP A 34 -18.41 -19.46 -8.95
N GLU A 35 -18.54 -18.21 -8.50
CA GLU A 35 -17.42 -17.32 -8.12
C GLU A 35 -17.74 -16.63 -6.79
N VAL A 36 -16.71 -16.41 -5.98
CA VAL A 36 -16.81 -15.73 -4.68
C VAL A 36 -15.85 -14.57 -4.60
N LEU A 37 -16.38 -13.37 -4.44
CA LEU A 37 -15.60 -12.16 -4.17
C LEU A 37 -15.61 -11.85 -2.68
N TRP A 38 -14.44 -11.96 -2.03
CA TRP A 38 -14.27 -11.60 -0.65
C TRP A 38 -14.09 -10.08 -0.49
N VAL A 39 -15.07 -9.44 0.12
CA VAL A 39 -15.03 -8.01 0.48
C VAL A 39 -15.36 -7.89 1.96
N THR A 40 -14.50 -8.43 2.80
CA THR A 40 -14.65 -8.45 4.27
C THR A 40 -13.93 -7.27 4.90
N GLN A 41 -14.08 -7.12 6.22
CA GLN A 41 -13.32 -6.14 6.99
C GLN A 41 -11.83 -6.49 7.00
N ALA A 42 -10.99 -5.47 7.27
CA ALA A 42 -9.57 -5.67 7.44
C ALA A 42 -9.29 -6.66 8.58
N ALA A 43 -8.33 -7.55 8.37
CA ALA A 43 -7.75 -8.41 9.39
C ALA A 43 -6.35 -7.92 9.76
N ALA A 44 -5.99 -8.03 11.02
CA ALA A 44 -4.67 -7.66 11.46
C ALA A 44 -3.63 -8.68 10.96
N PRO A 45 -2.45 -8.21 10.52
CA PRO A 45 -1.37 -9.11 10.14
C PRO A 45 -0.78 -9.79 11.38
N ALA A 46 -0.61 -11.11 11.35
CA ALA A 46 -0.13 -11.89 12.49
C ALA A 46 1.27 -11.47 12.98
N TRP A 47 2.11 -10.93 12.10
CA TRP A 47 3.46 -10.50 12.46
C TRP A 47 3.48 -9.39 13.53
N ALA A 48 2.46 -8.54 13.58
CA ALA A 48 2.40 -7.43 14.53
C ALA A 48 2.42 -7.94 15.99
N ALA A 49 1.58 -8.91 16.31
CA ALA A 49 1.59 -9.55 17.61
C ALA A 49 2.86 -10.38 17.85
N ALA A 50 3.34 -11.08 16.81
CA ALA A 50 4.54 -11.93 16.90
C ALA A 50 5.84 -11.11 17.12
N SER A 51 5.87 -9.83 16.75
CA SER A 51 7.04 -8.96 16.97
C SER A 51 7.10 -8.30 18.35
N GLY A 52 6.16 -8.59 19.24
CA GLY A 52 6.12 -8.03 20.61
C GLY A 52 5.54 -6.60 20.68
N LEU A 53 4.98 -6.10 19.59
CA LEU A 53 4.30 -4.81 19.58
C LEU A 53 2.95 -4.91 20.32
N ALA A 54 2.56 -3.85 21.01
CA ALA A 54 1.25 -3.77 21.63
C ALA A 54 0.17 -3.80 20.55
N VAL A 55 -0.76 -4.76 20.69
CA VAL A 55 -1.89 -4.94 19.79
C VAL A 55 -3.20 -5.04 20.56
N ASP A 56 -4.30 -4.64 19.93
CA ASP A 56 -5.64 -4.83 20.49
C ASP A 56 -6.08 -6.32 20.41
N GLU A 57 -7.27 -6.63 20.95
CA GLU A 57 -7.83 -8.00 20.95
C GLU A 57 -7.99 -8.59 19.53
N ALA A 58 -8.09 -7.74 18.50
CA ALA A 58 -8.18 -8.14 17.11
C ALA A 58 -6.81 -8.21 16.40
N GLY A 59 -5.71 -7.93 17.11
CA GLY A 59 -4.33 -8.00 16.62
C GLY A 59 -3.82 -6.76 15.93
N PHE A 60 -4.54 -5.64 15.94
CA PHE A 60 -4.09 -4.38 15.34
C PHE A 60 -3.20 -3.59 16.28
N LEU A 61 -2.21 -2.89 15.74
CA LEU A 61 -1.24 -2.11 16.50
C LEU A 61 -1.92 -1.00 17.32
N GLU A 62 -1.71 -1.00 18.62
CA GLU A 62 -2.17 0.07 19.49
C GLU A 62 -1.24 1.27 19.40
N VAL A 63 -1.81 2.43 19.06
CA VAL A 63 -1.08 3.70 19.00
C VAL A 63 -1.71 4.78 19.85
N GLY A 64 -0.85 5.66 20.37
CA GLY A 64 -1.23 6.85 21.10
C GLY A 64 -1.61 8.04 20.20
N PRO A 65 -1.83 9.22 20.80
CA PRO A 65 -2.18 10.45 20.07
C PRO A 65 -1.13 10.88 19.05
N THR A 66 0.13 10.59 19.29
CA THR A 66 1.24 10.90 18.38
C THR A 66 1.41 9.89 17.25
N LEU A 67 0.55 8.87 17.17
CA LEU A 67 0.65 7.73 16.26
C LEU A 67 1.85 6.81 16.56
N GLN A 68 2.50 6.96 17.71
CA GLN A 68 3.52 6.03 18.20
C GLN A 68 2.86 4.79 18.79
N SER A 69 3.50 3.64 18.65
CA SER A 69 3.14 2.41 19.32
C SER A 69 3.11 2.61 20.86
N ARG A 70 2.20 1.90 21.52
CA ARG A 70 2.11 1.91 22.98
C ARG A 70 3.27 1.19 23.68
N SER A 71 3.97 0.32 22.96
CA SER A 71 5.08 -0.47 23.49
C SER A 71 6.46 -0.03 23.04
N HIS A 72 6.57 0.65 21.88
CA HIS A 72 7.85 1.00 21.26
C HIS A 72 7.76 2.40 20.67
N GLU A 73 8.46 3.34 21.26
CA GLU A 73 8.37 4.76 20.89
C GLU A 73 8.95 5.09 19.51
N GLU A 74 9.83 4.24 19.00
CA GLU A 74 10.43 4.33 17.66
C GLU A 74 9.51 3.78 16.56
N VAL A 75 8.42 3.10 16.93
CA VAL A 75 7.45 2.52 15.99
C VAL A 75 6.22 3.41 15.87
N PHE A 76 5.88 3.75 14.64
CA PHE A 76 4.70 4.52 14.31
C PHE A 76 3.77 3.71 13.43
N ALA A 77 2.46 3.85 13.62
CA ALA A 77 1.46 3.22 12.76
C ALA A 77 0.26 4.12 12.50
N ALA A 78 -0.29 4.02 11.29
CA ALA A 78 -1.48 4.75 10.87
C ALA A 78 -2.29 3.94 9.84
N GLY A 79 -3.54 4.30 9.65
CA GLY A 79 -4.44 3.61 8.73
C GLY A 79 -5.01 2.33 9.31
N ASP A 80 -5.32 1.36 8.45
CA ASP A 80 -6.10 0.18 8.84
C ASP A 80 -5.33 -0.79 9.76
N VAL A 81 -4.01 -0.68 9.82
CA VAL A 81 -3.16 -1.49 10.71
C VAL A 81 -3.19 -1.00 12.16
N ALA A 82 -3.63 0.24 12.41
CA ALA A 82 -3.55 0.89 13.70
C ALA A 82 -4.90 1.01 14.40
N THR A 83 -4.89 0.84 15.72
CA THR A 83 -5.99 1.19 16.63
C THR A 83 -5.58 2.37 17.49
N LEU A 84 -6.30 3.50 17.35
CA LEU A 84 -6.11 4.69 18.17
C LEU A 84 -6.73 4.47 19.55
N THR A 85 -5.91 4.29 20.58
CA THR A 85 -6.40 3.95 21.93
C THR A 85 -7.20 5.08 22.58
N HIS A 86 -6.86 6.32 22.30
CA HIS A 86 -7.51 7.53 22.86
C HIS A 86 -8.77 7.96 22.11
N ALA A 87 -8.93 7.54 20.85
CA ALA A 87 -10.04 7.95 20.00
C ALA A 87 -10.33 6.86 18.93
N PRO A 88 -10.87 5.70 19.32
CA PRO A 88 -11.16 4.62 18.39
C PRO A 88 -12.06 5.07 17.24
N ARG A 89 -11.74 4.65 16.03
CA ARG A 89 -12.47 4.97 14.80
C ARG A 89 -12.60 3.72 13.92
N PRO A 90 -13.65 3.66 13.10
CA PRO A 90 -13.76 2.60 12.10
C PRO A 90 -12.57 2.64 11.14
N ARG A 91 -12.10 1.47 10.72
CA ARG A 91 -11.07 1.35 9.69
C ARG A 91 -11.62 1.83 8.36
N SER A 92 -11.09 2.95 7.89
CA SER A 92 -11.60 3.61 6.71
C SER A 92 -10.54 4.52 6.10
N GLY A 93 -10.43 4.55 4.79
CA GLY A 93 -9.48 5.35 4.03
C GLY A 93 -9.48 6.85 4.39
N VAL A 94 -10.62 7.38 4.84
CA VAL A 94 -10.70 8.80 5.24
C VAL A 94 -9.84 9.10 6.46
N TYR A 95 -9.79 8.19 7.44
CA TYR A 95 -8.93 8.35 8.62
C TYR A 95 -7.47 8.09 8.27
N ALA A 96 -7.19 7.08 7.47
CA ALA A 96 -5.85 6.79 6.98
C ALA A 96 -5.22 7.98 6.25
N VAL A 97 -5.94 8.57 5.29
CA VAL A 97 -5.49 9.74 4.53
C VAL A 97 -5.25 10.96 5.42
N ARG A 98 -6.07 11.16 6.45
CA ARG A 98 -5.93 12.29 7.37
C ARG A 98 -4.83 12.09 8.42
N ALA A 99 -4.53 10.86 8.78
CA ALA A 99 -3.38 10.53 9.64
C ALA A 99 -2.04 10.80 8.95
N GLY A 100 -1.96 10.61 7.63
CA GLY A 100 -0.71 10.71 6.87
C GLY A 100 0.11 11.97 7.10
N PRO A 101 -0.47 13.19 6.99
CA PRO A 101 0.26 14.43 7.26
C PRO A 101 0.81 14.53 8.69
N VAL A 102 0.03 14.08 9.69
CA VAL A 102 0.48 14.07 11.10
C VAL A 102 1.60 13.07 11.28
N LEU A 103 1.45 11.86 10.76
CA LEU A 103 2.51 10.84 10.77
C LEU A 103 3.81 11.37 10.15
N THR A 104 3.72 12.04 9.01
CA THR A 104 4.89 12.62 8.35
C THR A 104 5.58 13.68 9.21
N ARG A 105 4.83 14.55 9.87
CA ARG A 105 5.41 15.55 10.77
C ARG A 105 6.04 14.91 11.99
N ASN A 106 5.36 13.94 12.60
CA ASN A 106 5.84 13.24 13.77
C ASN A 106 7.10 12.41 13.49
N LEU A 107 7.17 11.70 12.36
CA LEU A 107 8.39 11.00 11.95
C LEU A 107 9.57 11.97 11.75
N ARG A 108 9.35 13.12 11.11
CA ARG A 108 10.38 14.13 10.94
C ARG A 108 10.80 14.75 12.28
N ALA A 109 9.85 15.01 13.18
CA ALA A 109 10.14 15.52 14.51
C ALA A 109 10.93 14.49 15.34
N TRP A 110 10.53 13.23 15.30
CA TRP A 110 11.20 12.13 15.98
C TRP A 110 12.69 12.05 15.60
N VAL A 111 12.98 11.99 14.30
CA VAL A 111 14.38 11.93 13.78
C VAL A 111 15.22 13.14 14.22
N ARG A 112 14.58 14.29 14.45
CA ARG A 112 15.24 15.55 14.87
C ARG A 112 15.19 15.79 16.39
N ALA A 113 14.76 14.81 17.17
CA ALA A 113 14.51 14.95 18.60
C ALA A 113 13.60 16.14 18.95
N GLY A 114 12.66 16.45 18.06
CA GLY A 114 11.68 17.53 18.21
C GLY A 114 10.39 17.06 18.89
N ARG A 115 9.50 18.03 19.16
CA ARG A 115 8.21 17.76 19.79
C ARG A 115 7.24 17.10 18.79
N LEU A 116 6.58 16.03 19.20
CA LEU A 116 5.53 15.36 18.45
C LEU A 116 4.19 16.08 18.62
N GLU A 117 3.36 15.99 17.59
CA GLU A 117 2.00 16.54 17.57
C GLU A 117 0.97 15.45 17.91
N ASP A 118 0.02 15.80 18.78
CA ASP A 118 -1.13 14.96 19.02
C ASP A 118 -2.14 15.08 17.88
N TRP A 119 -2.71 13.95 17.49
CA TRP A 119 -3.77 13.89 16.50
C TRP A 119 -5.05 13.30 17.07
N THR A 120 -6.12 14.08 16.99
CA THR A 120 -7.46 13.61 17.28
C THR A 120 -8.25 13.52 15.97
N PRO A 121 -8.64 12.31 15.54
CA PRO A 121 -9.40 12.16 14.31
C PRO A 121 -10.80 12.76 14.47
N GLN A 122 -11.36 13.27 13.37
CA GLN A 122 -12.73 13.77 13.38
C GLN A 122 -13.71 12.70 13.89
N ALA A 123 -14.73 13.14 14.62
CA ALA A 123 -15.74 12.22 15.18
C ALA A 123 -16.56 11.52 14.10
N ARG A 124 -16.83 12.20 12.99
CA ARG A 124 -17.71 11.70 11.92
C ARG A 124 -17.05 11.79 10.56
N ALA A 125 -17.33 10.80 9.71
CA ALA A 125 -16.87 10.75 8.33
C ALA A 125 -18.06 10.82 7.37
N LEU A 126 -17.83 11.47 6.22
CA LEU A 126 -18.75 11.44 5.09
C LEU A 126 -18.35 10.28 4.17
N TYR A 127 -19.25 9.35 3.96
CA TYR A 127 -19.06 8.24 3.06
C TYR A 127 -19.83 8.46 1.76
N LEU A 128 -19.12 8.38 0.64
CA LEU A 128 -19.66 8.48 -0.70
C LEU A 128 -19.45 7.14 -1.40
N VAL A 129 -20.53 6.38 -1.58
CA VAL A 129 -20.48 5.02 -2.14
C VAL A 129 -21.16 5.01 -3.50
N THR A 130 -20.45 4.60 -4.55
CA THR A 130 -21.03 4.42 -5.89
C THR A 130 -21.93 3.19 -5.92
N THR A 131 -23.08 3.31 -6.58
CA THR A 131 -24.06 2.24 -6.71
C THR A 131 -24.21 1.71 -8.15
N GLY A 132 -23.28 2.09 -9.03
CA GLY A 132 -23.34 1.82 -10.47
C GLY A 132 -24.10 2.91 -11.23
N ALA A 133 -24.18 2.81 -12.56
CA ALA A 133 -24.93 3.71 -13.45
C ALA A 133 -24.72 5.22 -13.24
N ARG A 134 -23.51 5.62 -12.80
CA ARG A 134 -23.18 7.00 -12.43
C ARG A 134 -24.08 7.57 -11.34
N GLU A 135 -24.41 6.74 -10.37
CA GLU A 135 -25.12 7.12 -9.16
C GLU A 135 -24.27 6.82 -7.93
N ALA A 136 -24.50 7.57 -6.86
CA ALA A 136 -23.88 7.34 -5.57
C ALA A 136 -24.82 7.67 -4.42
N VAL A 137 -24.52 7.09 -3.27
CA VAL A 137 -25.17 7.38 -2.00
C VAL A 137 -24.19 8.09 -1.10
N VAL A 138 -24.64 9.16 -0.45
CA VAL A 138 -23.92 9.80 0.63
C VAL A 138 -24.51 9.35 1.96
N VAL A 139 -23.62 8.93 2.87
CA VAL A 139 -23.98 8.52 4.22
C VAL A 139 -23.11 9.27 5.23
N ARG A 140 -23.74 9.84 6.22
CA ARG A 140 -23.14 10.36 7.44
C ARG A 140 -24.07 10.06 8.61
N GLU A 141 -23.51 9.70 9.75
CA GLU A 141 -24.27 9.20 10.92
C GLU A 141 -25.43 10.09 11.37
N ASP A 142 -25.28 11.39 11.23
CA ASP A 142 -26.23 12.41 11.69
C ASP A 142 -27.15 12.95 10.60
N LEU A 143 -27.08 12.44 9.40
CA LEU A 143 -27.86 12.91 8.27
C LEU A 143 -28.59 11.73 7.59
N PRO A 144 -29.77 11.95 7.04
CA PRO A 144 -30.43 10.95 6.20
C PRO A 144 -29.55 10.63 5.00
N ALA A 145 -29.53 9.35 4.61
CA ALA A 145 -28.83 8.94 3.41
C ALA A 145 -29.52 9.54 2.17
N LEU A 146 -28.74 10.21 1.33
CA LEU A 146 -29.20 10.76 0.06
C LEU A 146 -28.56 9.99 -1.09
N ALA A 147 -29.28 9.82 -2.18
CA ALA A 147 -28.81 9.13 -3.36
C ALA A 147 -29.06 9.95 -4.63
N GLY A 148 -28.21 9.77 -5.64
CA GLY A 148 -28.45 10.36 -6.94
C GLY A 148 -27.19 10.65 -7.75
N ARG A 149 -27.42 11.09 -8.99
CA ARG A 149 -26.35 11.38 -9.95
C ARG A 149 -25.50 12.60 -9.55
N TRP A 150 -26.08 13.56 -8.85
CA TRP A 150 -25.34 14.74 -8.38
C TRP A 150 -24.32 14.37 -7.31
N ILE A 151 -24.64 13.38 -6.44
CA ILE A 151 -23.71 12.84 -5.45
C ILE A 151 -22.56 12.11 -6.15
N TRP A 152 -22.86 11.36 -7.21
CA TRP A 152 -21.82 10.74 -8.03
C TRP A 152 -20.87 11.78 -8.65
N ARG A 153 -21.39 12.88 -9.18
CA ARG A 153 -20.56 13.97 -9.73
C ARG A 153 -19.69 14.61 -8.65
N LEU A 154 -20.24 14.81 -7.45
CA LEU A 154 -19.48 15.31 -6.31
C LEU A 154 -18.34 14.35 -5.95
N LYS A 155 -18.65 13.06 -5.82
CA LYS A 155 -17.65 12.01 -5.56
C LYS A 155 -16.57 11.97 -6.63
N ASP A 156 -16.95 11.92 -7.89
CA ASP A 156 -16.01 11.89 -9.03
C ASP A 156 -15.05 13.09 -8.99
N ARG A 157 -15.57 14.29 -8.69
CA ARG A 157 -14.74 15.49 -8.53
C ARG A 157 -13.76 15.39 -7.37
N ILE A 158 -14.21 14.86 -6.23
CA ILE A 158 -13.35 14.66 -5.03
C ILE A 158 -12.25 13.64 -5.36
N ASP A 159 -12.62 12.50 -5.92
CA ASP A 159 -11.69 11.41 -6.26
C ASP A 159 -10.66 11.87 -7.30
N ARG A 160 -11.09 12.57 -8.37
CA ARG A 160 -10.17 13.14 -9.37
C ARG A 160 -9.22 14.16 -8.79
N ARG A 161 -9.71 15.03 -7.87
CA ARG A 161 -8.85 16.00 -7.17
C ARG A 161 -7.83 15.30 -6.28
N PHE A 162 -8.22 14.22 -5.59
CA PHE A 162 -7.33 13.42 -4.78
C PHE A 162 -6.27 12.74 -5.66
N MET A 163 -6.69 12.07 -6.73
CA MET A 163 -5.79 11.36 -7.66
C MET A 163 -4.83 12.29 -8.40
N ARG A 164 -5.20 13.55 -8.60
CA ARG A 164 -4.32 14.54 -9.23
C ARG A 164 -3.02 14.72 -8.47
N ARG A 165 -3.03 14.63 -7.13
CA ARG A 165 -1.84 14.72 -6.28
C ARG A 165 -0.78 13.67 -6.58
N PHE A 166 -1.19 12.53 -7.13
CA PHE A 166 -0.30 11.42 -7.50
C PHE A 166 0.08 11.43 -8.97
N ARG A 167 -0.64 12.18 -9.80
CA ARG A 167 -0.34 12.36 -11.23
C ARG A 167 0.50 13.59 -11.49
N GLU A 168 0.19 14.67 -10.78
CA GLU A 168 0.89 15.94 -10.86
C GLU A 168 1.75 16.07 -9.60
N LEU A 169 2.94 15.46 -9.63
CA LEU A 169 3.87 15.58 -8.52
C LEU A 169 4.35 17.02 -8.42
N PRO A 170 4.51 17.58 -7.19
CA PRO A 170 5.07 18.89 -7.04
C PRO A 170 6.49 18.91 -7.63
N ILE A 171 6.77 19.90 -8.44
CA ILE A 171 8.14 20.19 -8.86
C ILE A 171 8.89 20.52 -7.57
N MET A 172 9.91 19.72 -7.25
CA MET A 172 10.78 20.00 -6.12
C MET A 172 11.39 21.38 -6.38
N ALA A 173 11.15 22.32 -5.47
CA ALA A 173 11.86 23.58 -5.54
C ALA A 173 13.36 23.26 -5.57
N GLU A 174 14.05 23.74 -6.58
CA GLU A 174 15.50 23.67 -6.61
C GLU A 174 15.99 24.28 -5.30
N ASP A 175 16.62 23.47 -4.45
CA ASP A 175 17.30 23.99 -3.28
C ASP A 175 18.30 24.99 -3.84
N ARG A 176 18.18 26.25 -3.44
CA ARG A 176 19.03 27.36 -3.92
C ARG A 176 20.50 27.20 -3.56
N GLU A 177 20.86 26.12 -2.89
CA GLU A 177 22.22 25.71 -2.56
C GLU A 177 22.45 24.24 -2.94
N GLY A 178 22.64 23.98 -4.21
CA GLY A 178 22.99 22.66 -4.75
C GLY A 178 22.02 22.18 -5.81
N SER A 179 22.17 22.69 -6.98
CA SER A 179 21.46 22.33 -8.19
C SER A 179 21.46 20.80 -8.37
N VAL A 180 20.32 20.17 -8.17
CA VAL A 180 20.04 18.84 -8.70
C VAL A 180 19.86 19.00 -10.20
N VAL A 181 20.95 18.86 -10.94
CA VAL A 181 20.91 18.84 -12.40
C VAL A 181 20.08 17.63 -12.81
N ALA A 182 18.93 17.86 -13.45
CA ALA A 182 18.22 16.81 -14.14
C ALA A 182 19.20 16.10 -15.10
N PRO A 183 19.21 14.76 -15.16
CA PRO A 183 20.10 14.07 -16.08
C PRO A 183 19.76 14.48 -17.51
N GLU A 184 20.68 15.20 -18.17
CA GLU A 184 20.64 15.36 -19.60
C GLU A 184 20.61 13.96 -20.24
N ARG A 185 19.76 13.79 -21.23
CA ARG A 185 19.69 12.57 -22.05
C ARG A 185 21.08 12.26 -22.60
N GLY A 186 21.72 11.26 -22.04
CA GLY A 186 23.02 10.79 -22.53
C GLY A 186 24.16 10.94 -21.52
N GLY A 187 24.52 9.83 -20.83
CA GLY A 187 25.75 9.69 -20.07
C GLY A 187 25.64 10.02 -18.61
N GLY A 188 25.56 8.98 -17.79
CA GLY A 188 25.42 9.03 -16.34
C GLY A 188 26.50 9.82 -15.63
N ARG A 189 26.17 11.04 -15.27
CA ARG A 189 26.90 11.78 -14.25
C ARG A 189 26.09 11.67 -12.97
N LEU A 190 26.63 10.91 -12.01
CA LEU A 190 26.09 10.82 -10.65
C LEU A 190 25.92 12.23 -10.08
N VAL A 191 24.72 12.53 -9.64
CA VAL A 191 24.38 13.80 -9.00
C VAL A 191 25.17 13.91 -7.71
N ALA A 192 26.07 14.91 -7.64
CA ALA A 192 26.87 15.16 -6.45
C ALA A 192 25.92 15.49 -5.28
N GLY A 193 25.85 14.61 -4.27
CA GLY A 193 25.03 14.76 -3.07
C GLY A 193 24.00 13.66 -2.83
N MET A 194 23.54 12.94 -3.85
CA MET A 194 22.61 11.83 -3.68
C MET A 194 23.40 10.53 -3.42
N ARG A 195 23.34 10.02 -2.20
CA ARG A 195 24.06 8.81 -1.80
C ARG A 195 23.29 7.51 -2.09
N CYS A 196 21.99 7.61 -2.33
CA CYS A 196 21.15 6.47 -2.70
C CYS A 196 20.20 6.87 -3.81
N THR A 197 20.26 6.20 -4.93
CA THR A 197 19.30 6.30 -6.02
C THR A 197 18.24 5.19 -5.96
N GLY A 198 18.43 4.20 -5.10
CA GLY A 198 17.47 3.14 -4.77
C GLY A 198 16.60 2.70 -5.95
N CYS A 199 15.31 2.63 -5.75
CA CYS A 199 14.33 2.28 -6.79
C CYS A 199 14.34 3.28 -7.97
N GLY A 200 14.77 4.52 -7.79
CA GLY A 200 14.90 5.54 -8.85
C GLY A 200 16.12 5.36 -9.76
N SER A 201 17.04 4.45 -9.44
CA SER A 201 18.20 4.14 -10.31
C SER A 201 17.91 3.08 -11.35
N LYS A 202 16.75 2.41 -11.28
CA LYS A 202 16.31 1.46 -12.31
C LYS A 202 16.15 2.20 -13.65
N LEU A 203 16.66 1.59 -14.71
CA LEU A 203 16.48 2.12 -16.06
C LEU A 203 14.98 2.25 -16.38
N GLY A 204 14.59 3.37 -17.01
CA GLY A 204 13.22 3.51 -17.51
C GLY A 204 12.88 2.36 -18.48
N THR A 205 11.63 1.92 -18.45
CA THR A 205 11.10 0.83 -19.28
C THR A 205 11.49 0.96 -20.75
N ASP A 206 11.40 2.17 -21.33
CA ASP A 206 11.74 2.42 -22.73
C ASP A 206 13.24 2.23 -23.02
N THR A 207 14.11 2.60 -22.08
CA THR A 207 15.57 2.43 -22.21
C THR A 207 15.96 0.96 -22.04
N LEU A 208 15.29 0.25 -21.14
CA LEU A 208 15.50 -1.19 -20.94
C LEU A 208 15.05 -1.98 -22.16
N LEU A 209 13.87 -1.69 -22.69
CA LEU A 209 13.35 -2.29 -23.93
C LEU A 209 14.26 -2.06 -25.13
N ALA A 210 14.75 -0.83 -25.34
CA ALA A 210 15.67 -0.52 -26.42
C ALA A 210 16.98 -1.31 -26.30
N GLY A 211 17.53 -1.47 -25.08
CA GLY A 211 18.73 -2.28 -24.86
C GLY A 211 18.52 -3.79 -25.03
N LEU A 212 17.32 -4.29 -24.71
CA LEU A 212 16.99 -5.71 -24.86
C LEU A 212 16.64 -6.09 -26.30
N THR A 213 16.04 -5.17 -27.09
CA THR A 213 15.70 -5.42 -28.49
C THR A 213 16.92 -5.49 -29.40
N ASP A 214 18.05 -4.89 -29.02
CA ASP A 214 19.32 -5.03 -29.76
C ASP A 214 20.04 -6.37 -29.50
N GLY A 215 19.66 -7.13 -28.47
CA GLY A 215 20.34 -8.36 -28.06
C GLY A 215 19.49 -9.65 -27.99
N VAL A 216 18.18 -9.53 -27.87
CA VAL A 216 17.26 -10.67 -27.68
C VAL A 216 16.04 -10.47 -28.59
N GLY A 217 15.65 -11.51 -29.33
CA GLY A 217 14.50 -11.44 -30.23
C GLY A 217 13.23 -10.95 -29.54
N ALA A 218 12.48 -10.08 -30.16
CA ALA A 218 11.30 -9.37 -29.64
C ALA A 218 10.12 -10.27 -29.16
N GLY A 219 10.28 -11.58 -29.11
CA GLY A 219 9.24 -12.55 -28.70
C GLY A 219 9.18 -12.88 -27.22
N ASP A 220 10.25 -12.63 -26.46
CA ASP A 220 10.40 -13.15 -25.09
C ASP A 220 10.31 -12.06 -23.98
N VAL A 221 10.07 -10.81 -24.30
CA VAL A 221 9.92 -9.74 -23.30
C VAL A 221 8.44 -9.55 -22.97
N ALA A 222 7.83 -10.56 -22.40
CA ALA A 222 6.36 -10.55 -22.22
C ALA A 222 5.85 -10.01 -20.87
N ALA A 223 6.68 -9.82 -19.86
CA ALA A 223 6.26 -9.25 -18.59
C ALA A 223 7.41 -8.54 -17.88
N PHE A 224 7.18 -7.29 -17.45
CA PHE A 224 8.05 -6.59 -16.51
C PHE A 224 7.67 -7.04 -15.11
N GLU A 225 8.30 -8.11 -14.65
CA GLU A 225 8.15 -8.63 -13.31
C GLU A 225 9.38 -8.24 -12.46
N ASP A 226 9.20 -8.14 -11.14
CA ASP A 226 10.29 -7.81 -10.21
C ASP A 226 11.37 -8.91 -10.16
N ALA A 227 11.06 -10.11 -10.61
CA ALA A 227 11.99 -11.23 -10.76
C ALA A 227 11.67 -12.06 -12.00
N ALA A 228 12.71 -12.61 -12.64
CA ALA A 228 12.56 -13.47 -13.81
C ALA A 228 12.43 -14.95 -13.43
N ALA A 229 11.49 -15.66 -14.05
CA ALA A 229 11.36 -17.09 -13.91
C ALA A 229 12.45 -17.81 -14.75
N LEU A 230 13.23 -18.66 -14.10
CA LEU A 230 14.22 -19.51 -14.77
C LEU A 230 13.73 -20.96 -14.83
N PRO A 231 13.99 -21.69 -15.93
CA PRO A 231 13.71 -23.12 -16.00
C PRO A 231 14.64 -23.88 -15.03
N GLY A 232 14.06 -24.73 -14.18
CA GLY A 232 14.81 -25.55 -13.23
C GLY A 232 14.22 -26.97 -13.12
N GLU A 233 15.04 -27.95 -12.79
CA GLU A 233 14.57 -29.29 -12.46
C GLU A 233 13.80 -29.29 -11.16
N GLY A 234 12.50 -29.63 -11.19
CA GLY A 234 11.63 -29.74 -10.01
C GLY A 234 10.85 -28.49 -9.62
N GLY A 235 10.93 -27.39 -10.36
CA GLY A 235 10.17 -26.18 -10.09
C GLY A 235 10.61 -24.96 -10.90
N ARG A 236 9.86 -23.87 -10.76
CA ARG A 236 10.26 -22.56 -11.30
C ARG A 236 11.16 -21.87 -10.30
N LEU A 237 12.40 -21.59 -10.69
CA LEU A 237 13.26 -20.66 -9.95
C LEU A 237 12.90 -19.23 -10.33
N GLN A 238 12.90 -18.35 -9.35
CA GLN A 238 12.78 -16.90 -9.54
C GLN A 238 14.15 -16.28 -9.27
N GLN A 239 14.61 -15.41 -10.17
CA GLN A 239 15.85 -14.68 -10.01
C GLN A 239 15.58 -13.19 -10.12
N THR A 240 16.06 -12.42 -9.13
CA THR A 240 16.14 -10.96 -9.20
C THR A 240 17.58 -10.52 -9.20
N LEU A 241 17.86 -9.39 -9.81
CA LEU A 241 19.16 -8.74 -9.81
C LEU A 241 18.98 -7.24 -9.57
N ASP A 242 19.45 -6.77 -8.43
CA ASP A 242 19.45 -5.36 -8.08
C ASP A 242 20.86 -4.80 -8.01
N GLY A 243 21.02 -3.62 -8.59
CA GLY A 243 22.26 -2.86 -8.51
C GLY A 243 21.97 -1.41 -8.13
N PHE A 244 22.57 -0.93 -7.04
CA PHE A 244 22.50 0.46 -6.62
C PHE A 244 23.77 0.88 -5.90
N PRO A 245 24.09 2.18 -5.86
CA PRO A 245 25.22 2.70 -5.11
C PRO A 245 25.04 2.42 -3.63
N PHE A 246 26.13 2.33 -2.88
CA PHE A 246 26.10 2.18 -1.42
C PHE A 246 25.17 3.23 -0.80
N PRO A 247 24.03 2.84 -0.19
CA PRO A 247 23.07 3.77 0.37
C PRO A 247 23.59 4.47 1.63
N VAL A 248 24.52 3.82 2.36
CA VAL A 248 25.13 4.34 3.56
C VAL A 248 26.63 4.02 3.56
N PRO A 249 27.49 4.78 4.29
CA PRO A 249 28.93 4.55 4.32
C PRO A 249 29.37 3.23 4.95
N ASP A 250 28.53 2.61 5.80
CA ASP A 250 28.80 1.33 6.44
C ASP A 250 28.55 0.19 5.45
N PRO A 251 29.61 -0.58 5.05
CA PRO A 251 29.49 -1.65 4.07
C PRO A 251 28.57 -2.80 4.52
N TRP A 252 28.58 -3.13 5.81
CA TRP A 252 27.74 -4.19 6.36
C TRP A 252 26.25 -3.81 6.34
N LEU A 253 25.94 -2.59 6.78
CA LEU A 253 24.58 -2.06 6.72
C LEU A 253 24.10 -1.91 5.29
N SER A 254 24.96 -1.45 4.37
CA SER A 254 24.67 -1.38 2.94
C SER A 254 24.37 -2.76 2.35
N GLY A 255 25.15 -3.78 2.71
CA GLY A 255 24.90 -5.16 2.29
C GLY A 255 23.58 -5.70 2.82
N ARG A 256 23.22 -5.42 4.07
CA ARG A 256 21.89 -5.78 4.61
C ARG A 256 20.75 -5.12 3.86
N ILE A 257 20.87 -3.82 3.56
CA ILE A 257 19.84 -3.08 2.79
C ILE A 257 19.72 -3.70 1.41
N ALA A 258 20.82 -3.99 0.72
CA ALA A 258 20.84 -4.62 -0.59
C ALA A 258 20.15 -5.99 -0.58
N ALA A 259 20.49 -6.83 0.39
CA ALA A 259 19.89 -8.15 0.54
C ALA A 259 18.37 -8.07 0.78
N ILE A 260 17.93 -7.21 1.70
CA ILE A 260 16.52 -7.04 2.01
C ILE A 260 15.75 -6.51 0.79
N HIS A 261 16.36 -5.61 0.01
CA HIS A 261 15.75 -5.06 -1.20
C HIS A 261 15.55 -6.14 -2.26
N ALA A 262 16.59 -6.90 -2.58
CA ALA A 262 16.52 -8.01 -3.54
C ALA A 262 15.55 -9.12 -3.07
N LEU A 263 15.54 -9.46 -1.78
CA LEU A 263 14.60 -10.42 -1.21
C LEU A 263 13.14 -9.93 -1.29
N GLY A 264 12.92 -8.61 -1.24
CA GLY A 264 11.62 -7.99 -1.42
C GLY A 264 10.99 -8.35 -2.76
N ASP A 265 11.76 -8.34 -3.83
CA ASP A 265 11.30 -8.70 -5.18
C ASP A 265 10.93 -10.20 -5.27
N VAL A 266 11.73 -11.07 -4.63
CA VAL A 266 11.44 -12.52 -4.56
C VAL A 266 10.13 -12.79 -3.81
N HIS A 267 9.92 -12.11 -2.68
CA HIS A 267 8.68 -12.23 -1.90
C HIS A 267 7.47 -11.64 -2.63
N ALA A 268 7.64 -10.55 -3.38
CA ALA A 268 6.58 -9.96 -4.20
C ALA A 268 6.05 -10.93 -5.26
N MET A 269 6.92 -11.81 -5.76
CA MET A 269 6.56 -12.89 -6.69
C MET A 269 6.00 -14.14 -6.00
N GLY A 270 5.80 -14.13 -4.68
CA GLY A 270 5.31 -15.27 -3.91
C GLY A 270 6.29 -16.42 -3.78
N ALA A 271 7.58 -16.18 -4.00
CA ALA A 271 8.63 -17.17 -3.92
C ALA A 271 9.37 -17.13 -2.58
N GLU A 272 9.96 -18.25 -2.17
CA GLU A 272 10.84 -18.33 -1.00
C GLU A 272 12.31 -18.21 -1.44
N PRO A 273 13.13 -17.41 -0.73
CA PRO A 273 14.55 -17.29 -1.05
C PRO A 273 15.30 -18.60 -0.87
N ALA A 274 15.98 -19.06 -1.91
CA ALA A 274 16.81 -20.25 -1.87
C ALA A 274 18.31 -19.96 -1.67
N GLY A 275 18.75 -18.76 -2.05
CA GLY A 275 20.13 -18.32 -1.92
C GLY A 275 20.37 -16.92 -2.46
N ALA A 276 21.53 -16.36 -2.17
CA ALA A 276 22.02 -15.09 -2.70
C ALA A 276 23.48 -15.24 -3.11
N LEU A 277 23.89 -14.53 -4.16
CA LEU A 277 25.26 -14.48 -4.68
C LEU A 277 25.85 -13.11 -4.45
#